data_68619f9ad1c3a7fa76bf809a0e280e42
#
_entry.id   68619f9ad1c3a7fa76bf809a0e280e42
#
_cell.length_a   1.000
_cell.length_b   1.000
_cell.length_c   1.000
_cell.angle_alpha   90.00
_cell.angle_beta   90.00
_cell.angle_gamma   90.00
#
_symmetry.space_group_name_H-M   'P 1'
#
loop_
_entity.id
_entity.type
_entity.pdbx_description
1 polymer ?
#
loop_
_entity_poly.entity_id
_entity_poly.type
_entity_poly.pdbx_seq_one_letter_code
_entity_poly.pdbx_strand_id
1 'polypeptide(L)'
;MFQHILVAHDLSPDADLALQRAVQLARQTGARLSLLHVLDERDPSADEHAARAWLQERLREQQLDQLEPWIRRGPTAEEILTQAEGLEADLLVLGRHHRGSSQGFAGTTLERIMLESTAPLLLVVAPAEAPYRRAMAALDFSRCATRAMQCAWQLLDGDAELHALHVHEMAEVHGPDPEGLVLQQELFDQLVEDIQQQLPQTGALLSYSLHQGERSNCLDAALRDWQPQLLALGSHSRGEMSSALLGSLARQFLDQPPCDILIAR
;
A
#
# COMPACT_ATOMS: atom_id res chain seq x y z
N MET A 1 13.91 3.49 6.93
CA MET A 1 12.74 3.98 7.67
C MET A 1 12.21 5.16 6.89
N PHE A 2 10.90 5.27 6.74
CA PHE A 2 10.26 6.37 6.00
C PHE A 2 10.63 7.72 6.64
N GLN A 3 10.95 8.70 5.79
CA GLN A 3 11.38 10.05 6.20
C GLN A 3 10.35 11.11 5.85
N HIS A 4 9.55 10.91 4.81
CA HIS A 4 8.57 11.87 4.34
C HIS A 4 7.31 11.20 3.79
N ILE A 5 6.22 11.33 4.50
CA ILE A 5 4.90 10.82 4.12
C ILE A 5 4.12 11.93 3.42
N LEU A 6 3.66 11.68 2.20
CA LEU A 6 2.71 12.55 1.50
C LEU A 6 1.32 11.91 1.51
N VAL A 7 0.35 12.58 2.11
CA VAL A 7 -1.06 12.17 2.04
C VAL A 7 -1.81 13.07 1.05
N ALA A 8 -2.48 12.47 0.08
CA ALA A 8 -3.36 13.18 -0.84
C ALA A 8 -4.81 13.04 -0.42
N HIS A 9 -5.51 14.16 -0.30
CA HIS A 9 -6.84 14.28 0.27
C HIS A 9 -7.82 14.86 -0.74
N ASP A 10 -8.91 14.17 -1.00
CA ASP A 10 -9.97 14.58 -1.95
C ASP A 10 -11.20 15.18 -1.26
N LEU A 11 -11.07 15.57 0.01
CA LEU A 11 -12.12 16.11 0.88
C LEU A 11 -13.24 15.10 1.20
N SER A 12 -12.99 13.80 1.00
CA SER A 12 -13.92 12.73 1.33
C SER A 12 -13.67 12.15 2.73
N PRO A 13 -14.65 11.45 3.32
CA PRO A 13 -14.45 10.72 4.59
C PRO A 13 -13.40 9.62 4.50
N ASP A 14 -13.23 8.99 3.34
CA ASP A 14 -12.19 7.96 3.15
C ASP A 14 -10.79 8.59 3.16
N ALA A 15 -10.64 9.82 2.65
CA ALA A 15 -9.38 10.54 2.74
C ALA A 15 -9.09 11.01 4.18
N ASP A 16 -10.11 11.24 5.02
CA ASP A 16 -9.92 11.48 6.46
C ASP A 16 -9.27 10.25 7.14
N LEU A 17 -9.67 9.02 6.77
CA LEU A 17 -9.02 7.79 7.27
C LEU A 17 -7.54 7.74 6.86
N ALA A 18 -7.25 8.10 5.62
CA ALA A 18 -5.88 8.17 5.10
C ALA A 18 -5.04 9.20 5.86
N LEU A 19 -5.59 10.37 6.13
CA LEU A 19 -4.93 11.41 6.93
C LEU A 19 -4.66 10.91 8.36
N GLN A 20 -5.63 10.30 9.03
CA GLN A 20 -5.44 9.73 10.37
C GLN A 20 -4.33 8.68 10.40
N ARG A 21 -4.28 7.78 9.42
CA ARG A 21 -3.24 6.77 9.30
C ARG A 21 -1.87 7.39 9.01
N ALA A 22 -1.79 8.35 8.12
CA ALA A 22 -0.55 9.06 7.81
C ALA A 22 0.01 9.80 9.04
N VAL A 23 -0.87 10.45 9.83
CA VAL A 23 -0.50 11.11 11.09
C VAL A 23 0.02 10.10 12.11
N GLN A 24 -0.67 8.96 12.28
CA GLN A 24 -0.23 7.91 13.20
C GLN A 24 1.15 7.37 12.79
N LEU A 25 1.37 7.09 11.50
CA LEU A 25 2.65 6.61 10.98
C LEU A 25 3.76 7.66 11.12
N ALA A 26 3.48 8.93 10.83
CA ALA A 26 4.44 10.01 11.00
C ALA A 26 4.89 10.16 12.46
N ARG A 27 3.96 10.06 13.43
CA ARG A 27 4.29 10.06 14.87
C ARG A 27 5.12 8.84 15.29
N GLN A 28 4.77 7.67 14.75
CA GLN A 28 5.47 6.40 15.05
C GLN A 28 6.91 6.41 14.51
N THR A 29 7.12 6.89 13.29
CA THR A 29 8.42 6.82 12.60
C THR A 29 9.28 8.08 12.75
N GLY A 30 8.70 9.21 13.19
CA GLY A 30 9.34 10.52 13.19
C GLY A 30 9.43 11.14 11.79
N ALA A 31 8.69 10.60 10.80
CA ALA A 31 8.69 11.11 9.44
C ALA A 31 8.02 12.49 9.34
N ARG A 32 8.47 13.29 8.38
CA ARG A 32 7.74 14.50 7.98
C ARG A 32 6.40 14.11 7.36
N LEU A 33 5.38 14.95 7.54
CA LEU A 33 4.08 14.77 6.93
C LEU A 33 3.78 15.96 6.02
N SER A 34 3.31 15.70 4.82
CA SER A 34 2.73 16.70 3.92
C SER A 34 1.31 16.29 3.54
N LEU A 35 0.39 17.27 3.57
CA LEU A 35 -1.00 17.10 3.16
C LEU A 35 -1.21 17.84 1.85
N LEU A 36 -1.64 17.14 0.81
CA LEU A 36 -1.91 17.68 -0.52
C LEU A 36 -3.38 17.54 -0.88
N HIS A 37 -3.95 18.59 -1.43
CA HIS A 37 -5.23 18.56 -2.13
C HIS A 37 -5.06 19.11 -3.54
N VAL A 38 -5.67 18.43 -4.52
CA VAL A 38 -5.65 18.85 -5.92
C VAL A 38 -7.05 19.25 -6.36
N LEU A 39 -7.20 20.50 -6.72
CA LEU A 39 -8.43 21.05 -7.31
C LEU A 39 -8.49 20.64 -8.80
N ASP A 40 -9.61 20.04 -9.22
CA ASP A 40 -9.84 19.72 -10.63
C ASP A 40 -9.98 21.03 -11.44
N GLU A 41 -9.18 21.20 -12.48
CA GLU A 41 -9.27 22.35 -13.39
C GLU A 41 -10.62 22.44 -14.10
N ARG A 42 -11.31 21.32 -14.25
CA ARG A 42 -12.60 21.21 -14.92
C ARG A 42 -13.77 21.60 -14.05
N ASP A 43 -13.53 21.75 -12.74
CA ASP A 43 -14.54 22.19 -11.77
C ASP A 43 -14.42 23.69 -11.51
N PRO A 44 -15.28 24.52 -12.17
CA PRO A 44 -15.26 25.96 -11.95
C PRO A 44 -15.74 26.38 -10.57
N SER A 45 -16.36 25.48 -9.82
CA SER A 45 -16.81 25.72 -8.44
C SER A 45 -15.75 25.38 -7.39
N ALA A 46 -14.60 24.82 -7.80
CA ALA A 46 -13.52 24.46 -6.90
C ALA A 46 -12.88 25.71 -6.29
N ASP A 47 -13.13 25.90 -5.00
CA ASP A 47 -12.67 27.06 -4.21
C ASP A 47 -11.47 26.65 -3.35
N GLU A 48 -10.31 27.20 -3.67
CA GLU A 48 -9.08 26.95 -2.92
C GLU A 48 -9.18 27.39 -1.45
N HIS A 49 -9.83 28.54 -1.20
CA HIS A 49 -9.94 29.06 0.15
C HIS A 49 -10.82 28.16 1.03
N ALA A 50 -11.94 27.70 0.48
CA ALA A 50 -12.83 26.76 1.15
C ALA A 50 -12.14 25.40 1.41
N ALA A 51 -11.43 24.86 0.42
CA ALA A 51 -10.67 23.60 0.56
C ALA A 51 -9.58 23.72 1.63
N ARG A 52 -8.82 24.82 1.61
CA ARG A 52 -7.78 25.09 2.62
C ARG A 52 -8.36 25.19 4.03
N ALA A 53 -9.44 25.95 4.22
CA ALA A 53 -10.09 26.10 5.51
C ALA A 53 -10.61 24.74 6.04
N TRP A 54 -11.17 23.94 5.17
CA TRP A 54 -11.67 22.60 5.51
C TRP A 54 -10.53 21.67 5.95
N LEU A 55 -9.42 21.63 5.21
CA LEU A 55 -8.26 20.80 5.54
C LEU A 55 -7.57 21.28 6.83
N GLN A 56 -7.48 22.57 7.06
CA GLN A 56 -6.94 23.12 8.31
C GLN A 56 -7.75 22.66 9.53
N GLU A 57 -9.08 22.57 9.39
CA GLU A 57 -9.91 22.01 10.47
C GLU A 57 -9.59 20.55 10.74
N ARG A 58 -9.43 19.71 9.70
CA ARG A 58 -8.99 18.30 9.85
C ARG A 58 -7.61 18.18 10.49
N LEU A 59 -6.68 19.05 10.13
CA LEU A 59 -5.36 19.10 10.76
C LEU A 59 -5.43 19.50 12.25
N ARG A 60 -6.30 20.42 12.62
CA ARG A 60 -6.54 20.77 14.04
C ARG A 60 -7.09 19.58 14.83
N GLU A 61 -8.05 18.86 14.29
CA GLU A 61 -8.57 17.64 14.90
C GLU A 61 -7.45 16.60 15.17
N GLN A 62 -6.41 16.60 14.33
CA GLN A 62 -5.22 15.77 14.48
C GLN A 62 -4.10 16.44 15.32
N GLN A 63 -4.32 17.61 15.90
CA GLN A 63 -3.33 18.37 16.66
C GLN A 63 -2.09 18.77 15.82
N LEU A 64 -2.32 19.13 14.57
CA LEU A 64 -1.31 19.55 13.59
C LEU A 64 -1.55 20.98 13.09
N ASP A 65 -1.85 21.90 14.00
CA ASP A 65 -2.20 23.31 13.70
C ASP A 65 -1.10 24.05 12.91
N GLN A 66 0.14 23.61 13.01
CA GLN A 66 1.28 24.23 12.33
C GLN A 66 1.50 23.70 10.91
N LEU A 67 0.80 22.63 10.52
CA LEU A 67 0.92 22.06 9.18
C LEU A 67 0.01 22.81 8.22
N GLU A 68 0.61 23.37 7.16
CA GLU A 68 -0.14 24.01 6.08
C GLU A 68 -0.40 23.03 4.96
N PRO A 69 -1.68 22.86 4.53
CA PRO A 69 -1.99 21.97 3.41
C PRO A 69 -1.52 22.61 2.09
N TRP A 70 -0.94 21.77 1.24
CA TRP A 70 -0.59 22.12 -0.13
C TRP A 70 -1.84 22.02 -0.99
N ILE A 71 -2.22 23.13 -1.64
CA ILE A 71 -3.31 23.13 -2.61
C ILE A 71 -2.68 23.31 -3.99
N ARG A 72 -3.04 22.44 -4.92
CA ARG A 72 -2.62 22.49 -6.31
C ARG A 72 -3.83 22.47 -7.21
N ARG A 73 -3.67 22.89 -8.45
CA ARG A 73 -4.73 22.87 -9.46
C ARG A 73 -4.18 22.19 -10.72
N GLY A 74 -4.86 21.15 -11.19
CA GLY A 74 -4.42 20.41 -12.37
C GLY A 74 -5.00 19.00 -12.45
N PRO A 75 -4.47 18.17 -13.36
CA PRO A 75 -4.81 16.76 -13.42
C PRO A 75 -4.35 16.03 -12.16
N THR A 76 -5.28 15.48 -11.39
CA THR A 76 -5.05 15.00 -10.03
C THR A 76 -3.85 14.03 -9.91
N ALA A 77 -3.76 13.03 -10.79
CA ALA A 77 -2.65 12.06 -10.72
C ALA A 77 -1.29 12.71 -11.00
N GLU A 78 -1.21 13.60 -11.99
CA GLU A 78 0.02 14.32 -12.37
C GLU A 78 0.50 15.21 -11.24
N GLU A 79 -0.41 15.97 -10.64
CA GLU A 79 -0.07 16.84 -9.51
C GLU A 79 0.41 16.06 -8.30
N ILE A 80 -0.24 14.93 -7.96
CA ILE A 80 0.19 14.08 -6.85
C ILE A 80 1.61 13.55 -7.12
N LEU A 81 1.89 13.03 -8.31
CA LEU A 81 3.19 12.49 -8.68
C LEU A 81 4.28 13.58 -8.67
N THR A 82 3.99 14.74 -9.26
CA THR A 82 4.91 15.89 -9.28
C THR A 82 5.23 16.37 -7.86
N GLN A 83 4.24 16.45 -6.99
CA GLN A 83 4.48 16.86 -5.61
C GLN A 83 5.20 15.78 -4.80
N ALA A 84 4.92 14.49 -5.04
CA ALA A 84 5.62 13.40 -4.40
C ALA A 84 7.12 13.40 -4.75
N GLU A 85 7.45 13.60 -6.02
CA GLU A 85 8.83 13.71 -6.48
C GLU A 85 9.50 14.99 -5.95
N GLY A 86 8.86 16.14 -6.09
CA GLY A 86 9.41 17.43 -5.66
C GLY A 86 9.63 17.55 -4.16
N LEU A 87 8.85 16.83 -3.35
CA LEU A 87 8.99 16.75 -1.89
C LEU A 87 9.90 15.61 -1.44
N GLU A 88 10.37 14.77 -2.36
CA GLU A 88 11.10 13.53 -2.07
C GLU A 88 10.31 12.65 -1.09
N ALA A 89 9.00 12.52 -1.31
CA ALA A 89 8.16 11.68 -0.48
C ALA A 89 8.50 10.21 -0.72
N ASP A 90 8.73 9.47 0.35
CA ASP A 90 9.11 8.06 0.30
C ASP A 90 7.96 7.12 0.69
N LEU A 91 6.79 7.68 1.06
CA LEU A 91 5.51 6.99 1.20
C LEU A 91 4.36 7.89 0.73
N LEU A 92 3.55 7.39 -0.21
CA LEU A 92 2.26 8.00 -0.58
C LEU A 92 1.13 7.34 0.19
N VAL A 93 0.22 8.14 0.76
CA VAL A 93 -0.96 7.63 1.47
C VAL A 93 -2.21 8.20 0.83
N LEU A 94 -3.12 7.32 0.45
CA LEU A 94 -4.39 7.66 -0.20
C LEU A 94 -5.54 6.96 0.50
N GLY A 95 -6.71 7.61 0.55
CA GLY A 95 -7.98 6.99 0.90
C GLY A 95 -8.60 6.25 -0.29
N ARG A 96 -9.60 5.43 -0.01
CA ARG A 96 -10.41 4.78 -1.04
C ARG A 96 -11.22 5.84 -1.78
N HIS A 97 -11.11 5.86 -3.11
CA HIS A 97 -11.85 6.83 -3.93
C HIS A 97 -13.12 6.21 -4.52
N HIS A 98 -14.28 6.76 -4.13
CA HIS A 98 -15.60 6.34 -4.61
C HIS A 98 -16.14 7.26 -5.70
N ARG A 99 -15.48 7.41 -6.83
CA ARG A 99 -16.22 7.91 -8.00
C ARG A 99 -16.73 6.71 -8.78
N GLY A 100 -18.06 6.63 -8.94
CA GLY A 100 -18.75 5.58 -9.69
C GLY A 100 -18.33 5.54 -11.15
N SER A 101 -17.15 5.02 -11.40
CA SER A 101 -16.71 4.60 -12.71
C SER A 101 -17.37 3.26 -12.99
N SER A 102 -18.18 3.21 -14.03
CA SER A 102 -18.77 1.96 -14.54
C SER A 102 -17.71 0.98 -15.08
N GLN A 103 -16.43 1.33 -15.04
CA GLN A 103 -15.28 0.56 -15.53
C GLN A 103 -14.41 -0.04 -14.41
N GLY A 104 -14.84 0.03 -13.14
CA GLY A 104 -14.06 -0.48 -12.03
C GLY A 104 -12.81 0.37 -11.75
N PHE A 105 -11.73 -0.29 -11.30
CA PHE A 105 -10.47 0.34 -10.92
C PHE A 105 -9.65 0.88 -12.12
N ALA A 106 -9.81 0.30 -13.31
CA ALA A 106 -9.04 0.63 -14.50
C ALA A 106 -9.23 2.10 -14.95
N GLY A 107 -8.13 2.81 -15.22
CA GLY A 107 -8.14 4.22 -15.66
C GLY A 107 -8.41 5.22 -14.53
N THR A 108 -8.38 4.81 -13.27
CA THR A 108 -8.53 5.71 -12.12
C THR A 108 -7.25 6.49 -11.82
N THR A 109 -7.39 7.58 -11.06
CA THR A 109 -6.25 8.33 -10.49
C THR A 109 -5.31 7.40 -9.72
N LEU A 110 -5.86 6.47 -8.93
CA LEU A 110 -5.10 5.52 -8.13
C LEU A 110 -4.27 4.58 -9.01
N GLU A 111 -4.86 3.99 -10.08
CA GLU A 111 -4.13 3.13 -11.01
C GLU A 111 -2.96 3.87 -11.67
N ARG A 112 -3.19 5.11 -12.11
CA ARG A 112 -2.14 5.94 -12.73
C ARG A 112 -1.00 6.25 -11.74
N ILE A 113 -1.33 6.65 -10.51
CA ILE A 113 -0.32 6.89 -9.47
C ILE A 113 0.50 5.63 -9.20
N MET A 114 -0.15 4.47 -9.14
CA MET A 114 0.55 3.21 -8.89
C MET A 114 1.49 2.79 -10.03
N LEU A 115 1.12 3.09 -11.28
CA LEU A 115 1.95 2.77 -12.43
C LEU A 115 3.14 3.71 -12.58
N GLU A 116 3.04 4.96 -12.12
CA GLU A 116 4.04 6.00 -12.36
C GLU A 116 4.86 6.35 -11.11
N SER A 117 4.33 6.13 -9.89
CA SER A 117 5.05 6.45 -8.65
C SER A 117 6.26 5.56 -8.42
N THR A 118 7.35 6.17 -7.99
CA THR A 118 8.54 5.48 -7.47
C THR A 118 8.46 5.20 -5.97
N ALA A 119 7.66 5.99 -5.24
CA ALA A 119 7.38 5.77 -3.84
C ALA A 119 6.32 4.66 -3.66
N PRO A 120 6.44 3.80 -2.64
CA PRO A 120 5.37 2.88 -2.27
C PRO A 120 4.10 3.63 -1.92
N LEU A 121 2.97 2.99 -2.21
CA LEU A 121 1.64 3.55 -1.99
C LEU A 121 0.90 2.74 -0.94
N LEU A 122 0.36 3.44 0.06
CA LEU A 122 -0.53 2.90 1.08
C LEU A 122 -1.97 3.36 0.79
N LEU A 123 -2.84 2.44 0.42
CA LEU A 123 -4.28 2.63 0.34
C LEU A 123 -4.91 2.33 1.70
N VAL A 124 -5.50 3.33 2.33
CA VAL A 124 -6.15 3.20 3.63
C VAL A 124 -7.65 3.06 3.47
N VAL A 125 -8.20 2.05 4.11
CA VAL A 125 -9.65 1.73 4.07
C VAL A 125 -10.25 1.53 5.46
N ALA A 126 -9.41 1.47 6.49
CA ALA A 126 -9.82 1.25 7.87
C ALA A 126 -9.38 2.41 8.79
N PRO A 127 -10.14 2.70 9.86
CA PRO A 127 -9.74 3.70 10.85
C PRO A 127 -8.39 3.39 11.49
N ALA A 128 -7.59 4.43 11.76
CA ALA A 128 -6.29 4.33 12.40
C ALA A 128 -6.43 4.36 13.94
N GLU A 129 -7.08 3.36 14.52
CA GLU A 129 -7.31 3.28 15.98
C GLU A 129 -6.01 2.98 16.75
N ALA A 130 -5.07 2.26 16.14
CA ALA A 130 -3.79 1.87 16.72
C ALA A 130 -2.74 1.62 15.61
N PRO A 131 -1.44 1.51 15.96
CA PRO A 131 -0.42 0.99 15.04
C PRO A 131 -0.79 -0.39 14.50
N TYR A 132 -0.26 -0.71 13.31
CA TYR A 132 -0.44 -2.04 12.74
C TYR A 132 0.20 -3.11 13.63
N ARG A 133 -0.57 -4.13 13.99
CA ARG A 133 -0.12 -5.27 14.80
C ARG A 133 0.03 -6.54 13.98
N ARG A 134 -0.69 -6.66 12.87
CA ARG A 134 -0.63 -7.81 11.99
C ARG A 134 -0.60 -7.34 10.54
N ALA A 135 0.45 -7.75 9.82
CA ALA A 135 0.58 -7.53 8.40
C ALA A 135 0.84 -8.84 7.67
N MET A 136 0.37 -8.93 6.43
CA MET A 136 0.67 -10.04 5.53
C MET A 136 1.41 -9.50 4.30
N ALA A 137 2.45 -10.20 3.85
CA ALA A 137 3.15 -9.90 2.61
C ALA A 137 3.00 -11.09 1.65
N ALA A 138 2.41 -10.85 0.47
CA ALA A 138 2.35 -11.86 -0.57
C ALA A 138 3.63 -11.83 -1.41
N LEU A 139 4.42 -12.90 -1.35
CA LEU A 139 5.70 -13.03 -2.04
C LEU A 139 5.59 -13.94 -3.27
N ASP A 140 6.21 -13.52 -4.37
CA ASP A 140 6.23 -14.24 -5.65
C ASP A 140 7.62 -14.28 -6.28
N PHE A 141 8.68 -14.13 -5.48
CA PHE A 141 10.08 -14.02 -5.89
C PHE A 141 10.40 -12.77 -6.75
N SER A 142 9.48 -11.83 -6.89
CA SER A 142 9.75 -10.55 -7.55
C SER A 142 10.42 -9.56 -6.60
N ARG A 143 11.19 -8.64 -7.18
CA ARG A 143 11.79 -7.53 -6.40
C ARG A 143 10.72 -6.61 -5.81
N CYS A 144 9.60 -6.44 -6.52
CA CYS A 144 8.49 -5.61 -6.06
C CYS A 144 7.84 -6.18 -4.80
N ALA A 145 7.60 -7.51 -4.76
CA ALA A 145 7.04 -8.18 -3.59
C ALA A 145 8.01 -8.14 -2.40
N THR A 146 9.30 -8.37 -2.63
CA THR A 146 10.34 -8.22 -1.59
C THR A 146 10.36 -6.79 -1.03
N ARG A 147 10.34 -5.78 -1.91
CA ARG A 147 10.30 -4.37 -1.49
C ARG A 147 9.02 -4.06 -0.71
N ALA A 148 7.86 -4.57 -1.14
CA ALA A 148 6.60 -4.38 -0.42
C ALA A 148 6.67 -4.95 1.00
N MET A 149 7.24 -6.15 1.19
CA MET A 149 7.46 -6.75 2.50
C MET A 149 8.40 -5.89 3.37
N GLN A 150 9.51 -5.40 2.81
CA GLN A 150 10.45 -4.51 3.52
C GLN A 150 9.80 -3.18 3.92
N CYS A 151 8.95 -2.62 3.06
CA CYS A 151 8.18 -1.42 3.36
C CYS A 151 7.13 -1.68 4.46
N ALA A 152 6.41 -2.80 4.39
CA ALA A 152 5.45 -3.18 5.42
C ALA A 152 6.11 -3.33 6.80
N TRP A 153 7.30 -3.94 6.84
CA TRP A 153 8.09 -4.05 8.08
C TRP A 153 8.33 -2.70 8.76
N GLN A 154 8.61 -1.66 7.97
CA GLN A 154 8.87 -0.31 8.48
C GLN A 154 7.61 0.38 9.05
N LEU A 155 6.41 -0.08 8.67
CA LEU A 155 5.13 0.45 9.15
C LEU A 155 4.64 -0.24 10.42
N LEU A 156 5.27 -1.35 10.79
CA LEU A 156 4.91 -2.14 11.96
C LEU A 156 5.56 -1.60 13.24
N ASP A 157 4.88 -1.80 14.35
CA ASP A 157 5.44 -1.55 15.69
C ASP A 157 6.25 -2.76 16.16
N GLY A 158 7.08 -2.58 17.21
CA GLY A 158 8.00 -3.61 17.71
C GLY A 158 7.34 -4.92 18.20
N ASP A 159 6.07 -4.87 18.61
CA ASP A 159 5.30 -6.05 19.07
C ASP A 159 4.39 -6.63 17.98
N ALA A 160 4.54 -6.20 16.74
CA ALA A 160 3.70 -6.63 15.63
C ALA A 160 4.19 -7.94 15.02
N GLU A 161 3.37 -8.52 14.17
CA GLU A 161 3.67 -9.75 13.43
C GLU A 161 3.54 -9.49 11.92
N LEU A 162 4.55 -9.89 11.15
CA LEU A 162 4.52 -9.93 9.70
C LEU A 162 4.51 -11.38 9.25
N HIS A 163 3.47 -11.77 8.50
CA HIS A 163 3.39 -13.09 7.89
C HIS A 163 3.71 -13.02 6.40
N ALA A 164 4.77 -13.66 5.94
CA ALA A 164 5.10 -13.78 4.53
C ALA A 164 4.43 -15.04 3.95
N LEU A 165 3.61 -14.86 2.91
CA LEU A 165 2.90 -15.94 2.24
C LEU A 165 3.38 -16.07 0.80
N HIS A 166 3.78 -17.29 0.40
CA HIS A 166 3.96 -17.65 -0.99
C HIS A 166 2.92 -18.67 -1.42
N VAL A 167 2.35 -18.51 -2.61
CA VAL A 167 1.43 -19.49 -3.21
C VAL A 167 2.10 -20.13 -4.42
N HIS A 168 2.39 -21.41 -4.31
CA HIS A 168 2.83 -22.25 -5.42
C HIS A 168 1.60 -22.66 -6.25
N GLU A 169 1.42 -22.03 -7.40
CA GLU A 169 0.34 -22.37 -8.32
C GLU A 169 0.64 -23.69 -9.03
N MET A 170 -0.29 -24.61 -8.94
CA MET A 170 -0.26 -25.84 -9.73
C MET A 170 -1.12 -25.68 -10.97
N ALA A 171 -0.59 -26.03 -12.12
CA ALA A 171 -1.42 -26.23 -13.30
C ALA A 171 -2.35 -27.43 -13.06
N GLU A 172 -3.66 -27.24 -13.23
CA GLU A 172 -4.67 -28.28 -13.05
C GLU A 172 -4.40 -29.58 -13.87
N VAL A 173 -3.56 -29.48 -14.89
CA VAL A 173 -3.25 -30.56 -15.84
C VAL A 173 -2.13 -31.49 -15.33
N HIS A 174 -1.36 -31.08 -14.36
CA HIS A 174 -0.27 -31.90 -13.79
C HIS A 174 -0.70 -32.32 -12.38
N GLY A 175 -0.72 -33.65 -12.16
CA GLY A 175 -0.99 -34.18 -10.82
C GLY A 175 0.00 -33.68 -9.76
N PRO A 176 -0.13 -34.14 -8.49
CA PRO A 176 0.74 -33.72 -7.42
C PRO A 176 2.22 -33.86 -7.80
N ASP A 177 3.00 -32.78 -7.67
CA ASP A 177 4.46 -32.74 -7.85
C ASP A 177 5.15 -32.54 -6.50
N PRO A 178 5.40 -33.62 -5.73
CA PRO A 178 6.03 -33.53 -4.42
C PRO A 178 7.47 -33.01 -4.48
N GLU A 179 8.23 -33.33 -5.54
CA GLU A 179 9.62 -32.89 -5.69
C GLU A 179 9.68 -31.40 -6.00
N GLY A 180 8.79 -30.93 -6.89
CA GLY A 180 8.66 -29.51 -7.18
C GLY A 180 8.24 -28.69 -5.96
N LEU A 181 7.36 -29.23 -5.10
CA LEU A 181 6.94 -28.56 -3.87
C LEU A 181 8.10 -28.44 -2.87
N VAL A 182 8.91 -29.48 -2.70
CA VAL A 182 10.10 -29.43 -1.82
C VAL A 182 11.08 -28.35 -2.32
N LEU A 183 11.36 -28.33 -3.63
CA LEU A 183 12.22 -27.31 -4.21
C LEU A 183 11.66 -25.89 -4.01
N GLN A 184 10.35 -25.69 -4.18
CA GLN A 184 9.71 -24.40 -3.96
C GLN A 184 9.81 -23.96 -2.48
N GLN A 185 9.66 -24.92 -1.55
CA GLN A 185 9.85 -24.64 -0.12
C GLN A 185 11.28 -24.19 0.17
N GLU A 186 12.29 -24.91 -0.33
CA GLU A 186 13.71 -24.55 -0.14
C GLU A 186 14.02 -23.15 -0.72
N LEU A 187 13.51 -22.85 -1.91
CA LEU A 187 13.70 -21.53 -2.53
C LEU A 187 13.00 -20.42 -1.72
N PHE A 188 11.83 -20.71 -1.17
CA PHE A 188 11.09 -19.75 -0.38
C PHE A 188 11.75 -19.51 0.98
N ASP A 189 12.23 -20.57 1.65
CA ASP A 189 13.00 -20.46 2.88
C ASP A 189 14.23 -19.57 2.68
N GLN A 190 14.98 -19.80 1.59
CA GLN A 190 16.15 -18.98 1.25
C GLN A 190 15.77 -17.53 1.00
N LEU A 191 14.68 -17.26 0.26
CA LEU A 191 14.20 -15.91 0.02
C LEU A 191 13.86 -15.18 1.33
N VAL A 192 13.15 -15.86 2.24
CA VAL A 192 12.79 -15.27 3.54
C VAL A 192 14.03 -15.00 4.39
N GLU A 193 15.00 -15.94 4.41
CA GLU A 193 16.27 -15.73 5.10
C GLU A 193 17.04 -14.52 4.55
N ASP A 194 17.13 -14.40 3.23
CA ASP A 194 17.81 -13.27 2.56
C ASP A 194 17.13 -11.93 2.88
N ILE A 195 15.80 -11.90 2.92
CA ILE A 195 15.06 -10.71 3.32
C ILE A 195 15.29 -10.41 4.81
N GLN A 196 15.22 -11.42 5.68
CA GLN A 196 15.39 -11.26 7.12
C GLN A 196 16.77 -10.69 7.47
N GLN A 197 17.83 -11.07 6.75
CA GLN A 197 19.18 -10.50 6.93
C GLN A 197 19.25 -9.00 6.61
N GLN A 198 18.35 -8.50 5.76
CA GLN A 198 18.27 -7.09 5.37
C GLN A 198 17.35 -6.27 6.29
N LEU A 199 16.51 -6.93 7.07
CA LEU A 199 15.60 -6.26 8.01
C LEU A 199 16.33 -5.86 9.30
N PRO A 200 15.89 -4.79 10.00
CA PRO A 200 16.38 -4.47 11.32
C PRO A 200 16.21 -5.66 12.29
N GLN A 201 17.23 -5.93 13.11
CA GLN A 201 17.23 -7.04 14.08
C GLN A 201 16.18 -6.86 15.20
N THR A 202 15.75 -5.63 15.42
CA THR A 202 14.68 -5.27 16.36
C THR A 202 13.45 -4.85 15.57
N GLY A 203 12.30 -5.35 15.92
CA GLY A 203 11.04 -5.04 15.24
C GLY A 203 10.00 -6.15 15.39
N ALA A 204 9.12 -6.22 14.41
CA ALA A 204 8.05 -7.21 14.39
C ALA A 204 8.56 -8.67 14.35
N LEU A 205 7.71 -9.61 14.73
CA LEU A 205 7.96 -11.03 14.55
C LEU A 205 7.68 -11.42 13.11
N LEU A 206 8.61 -12.16 12.49
CA LEU A 206 8.45 -12.69 11.15
C LEU A 206 8.03 -14.16 11.21
N SER A 207 6.95 -14.49 10.54
CA SER A 207 6.53 -15.86 10.23
C SER A 207 6.28 -16.01 8.74
N TYR A 208 6.29 -17.24 8.23
CA TYR A 208 6.02 -17.46 6.82
C TYR A 208 5.42 -18.84 6.55
N SER A 209 4.71 -18.95 5.43
CA SER A 209 4.15 -20.22 4.95
C SER A 209 4.10 -20.26 3.43
N LEU A 210 4.23 -21.48 2.88
CA LEU A 210 4.00 -21.79 1.47
C LEU A 210 2.67 -22.54 1.37
N HIS A 211 1.78 -22.01 0.53
CA HIS A 211 0.51 -22.65 0.21
C HIS A 211 0.56 -23.20 -1.23
N GLN A 212 -0.20 -24.25 -1.49
CA GLN A 212 -0.34 -24.84 -2.79
C GLN A 212 -1.78 -24.73 -3.27
N GLY A 213 -1.98 -24.22 -4.50
CA GLY A 213 -3.32 -24.09 -5.05
C GLY A 213 -3.47 -22.90 -5.98
N GLU A 214 -4.71 -22.50 -6.20
CA GLU A 214 -5.03 -21.30 -6.96
C GLU A 214 -4.74 -20.07 -6.06
N ARG A 215 -4.02 -19.08 -6.63
CA ARG A 215 -3.44 -17.95 -5.88
C ARG A 215 -4.48 -17.14 -5.14
N SER A 216 -5.57 -16.75 -5.80
CA SER A 216 -6.61 -15.91 -5.19
C SER A 216 -7.30 -16.65 -4.05
N ASN A 217 -7.64 -17.93 -4.23
CA ASN A 217 -8.29 -18.73 -3.20
C ASN A 217 -7.39 -18.94 -1.96
N CYS A 218 -6.09 -19.20 -2.16
CA CYS A 218 -5.14 -19.36 -1.07
C CYS A 218 -4.96 -18.06 -0.28
N LEU A 219 -4.83 -16.92 -0.99
CA LEU A 219 -4.71 -15.61 -0.36
C LEU A 219 -5.98 -15.22 0.39
N ASP A 220 -7.15 -15.42 -0.21
CA ASP A 220 -8.44 -15.12 0.44
C ASP A 220 -8.65 -15.98 1.69
N ALA A 221 -8.24 -17.24 1.68
CA ALA A 221 -8.27 -18.11 2.86
C ALA A 221 -7.31 -17.59 3.94
N ALA A 222 -6.05 -17.32 3.58
CA ALA A 222 -5.07 -16.80 4.52
C ALA A 222 -5.47 -15.45 5.11
N LEU A 223 -6.06 -14.54 4.33
CA LEU A 223 -6.57 -13.25 4.81
C LEU A 223 -7.72 -13.42 5.81
N ARG A 224 -8.63 -14.37 5.56
CA ARG A 224 -9.73 -14.68 6.51
C ARG A 224 -9.21 -15.27 7.81
N ASP A 225 -8.22 -16.16 7.75
CA ASP A 225 -7.68 -16.86 8.92
C ASP A 225 -6.76 -15.96 9.76
N TRP A 226 -5.89 -15.22 9.09
CA TRP A 226 -4.90 -14.34 9.74
C TRP A 226 -5.47 -12.98 10.12
N GLN A 227 -6.46 -12.45 9.37
CA GLN A 227 -7.09 -11.13 9.55
C GLN A 227 -6.05 -10.00 9.71
N PRO A 228 -5.16 -9.78 8.72
CA PRO A 228 -4.18 -8.71 8.77
C PRO A 228 -4.87 -7.35 8.72
N GLN A 229 -4.23 -6.34 9.31
CA GLN A 229 -4.61 -4.94 9.18
C GLN A 229 -3.95 -4.29 7.97
N LEU A 230 -2.86 -4.89 7.47
CA LEU A 230 -2.08 -4.42 6.33
C LEU A 230 -1.72 -5.61 5.44
N LEU A 231 -2.04 -5.50 4.15
CA LEU A 231 -1.60 -6.44 3.11
C LEU A 231 -0.56 -5.75 2.21
N ALA A 232 0.64 -6.34 2.11
CA ALA A 232 1.71 -5.84 1.25
C ALA A 232 1.83 -6.67 -0.02
N LEU A 233 1.84 -5.99 -1.17
CA LEU A 233 1.86 -6.58 -2.50
C LEU A 233 2.91 -5.92 -3.39
N GLY A 234 3.56 -6.69 -4.24
CA GLY A 234 4.29 -6.16 -5.38
C GLY A 234 3.33 -5.59 -6.44
N SER A 235 3.71 -4.50 -7.08
CA SER A 235 2.92 -3.93 -8.18
C SER A 235 2.85 -4.83 -9.42
N HIS A 236 3.85 -5.70 -9.60
CA HIS A 236 3.99 -6.63 -10.72
C HIS A 236 4.44 -8.00 -10.21
N SER A 237 4.01 -9.06 -10.88
CA SER A 237 4.47 -10.41 -10.63
C SER A 237 5.69 -10.78 -11.49
N ARG A 238 6.42 -11.83 -11.08
CA ARG A 238 7.67 -12.30 -11.74
C ARG A 238 7.52 -12.60 -13.24
N GLY A 239 6.32 -12.87 -13.73
CA GLY A 239 6.06 -13.25 -15.11
C GLY A 239 5.55 -12.14 -16.04
N GLU A 240 5.31 -10.94 -15.53
CA GLU A 240 4.75 -9.87 -16.33
C GLU A 240 5.84 -9.09 -17.08
N MET A 241 5.78 -9.18 -18.43
CA MET A 241 6.77 -8.56 -19.32
C MET A 241 6.60 -7.04 -19.51
N SER A 242 5.56 -6.44 -18.95
CA SER A 242 5.27 -5.03 -19.11
C SER A 242 5.17 -4.32 -17.77
N SER A 243 6.11 -3.42 -17.50
CA SER A 243 6.05 -2.50 -16.36
C SER A 243 4.90 -1.47 -16.44
N ALA A 244 4.15 -1.49 -17.53
CA ALA A 244 3.04 -0.58 -17.80
C ALA A 244 1.68 -1.13 -17.33
N LEU A 245 1.62 -2.37 -16.81
CA LEU A 245 0.38 -2.99 -16.36
C LEU A 245 0.50 -3.37 -14.88
N LEU A 246 -0.52 -3.04 -14.12
CA LEU A 246 -0.66 -3.51 -12.74
C LEU A 246 -0.98 -4.99 -12.73
N GLY A 247 -0.33 -5.77 -11.85
CA GLY A 247 -0.59 -7.19 -11.67
C GLY A 247 -2.06 -7.47 -11.33
N SER A 248 -2.57 -8.59 -11.83
CA SER A 248 -3.98 -8.99 -11.64
C SER A 248 -4.37 -9.06 -10.18
N LEU A 249 -3.48 -9.59 -9.33
CA LEU A 249 -3.68 -9.70 -7.89
C LEU A 249 -3.76 -8.33 -7.21
N ALA A 250 -2.81 -7.44 -7.51
CA ALA A 250 -2.82 -6.08 -6.96
C ALA A 250 -4.10 -5.35 -7.37
N ARG A 251 -4.52 -5.49 -8.64
CA ARG A 251 -5.78 -4.91 -9.13
C ARG A 251 -7.00 -5.45 -8.38
N GLN A 252 -7.09 -6.76 -8.16
CA GLN A 252 -8.19 -7.39 -7.42
C GLN A 252 -8.33 -6.81 -6.02
N PHE A 253 -7.22 -6.77 -5.26
CA PHE A 253 -7.26 -6.27 -3.89
C PHE A 253 -7.43 -4.75 -3.77
N LEU A 254 -7.10 -3.99 -4.80
CA LEU A 254 -7.38 -2.55 -4.81
C LEU A 254 -8.83 -2.23 -5.15
N ASP A 255 -9.47 -3.07 -5.94
CA ASP A 255 -10.91 -2.94 -6.25
C ASP A 255 -11.76 -3.26 -5.01
N GLN A 256 -11.41 -4.32 -4.28
CA GLN A 256 -12.11 -4.77 -3.07
C GLN A 256 -11.10 -5.04 -1.93
N PRO A 257 -10.55 -3.99 -1.33
CA PRO A 257 -9.53 -4.13 -0.30
C PRO A 257 -10.09 -4.74 1.00
N PRO A 258 -9.53 -5.88 1.48
CA PRO A 258 -9.96 -6.51 2.73
C PRO A 258 -9.45 -5.78 3.98
N CYS A 259 -8.39 -5.02 3.84
CA CYS A 259 -7.72 -4.21 4.86
C CYS A 259 -6.92 -3.11 4.15
N ASP A 260 -6.09 -2.36 4.87
CA ASP A 260 -5.17 -1.41 4.24
C ASP A 260 -4.19 -2.14 3.32
N ILE A 261 -3.89 -1.57 2.14
CA ILE A 261 -3.04 -2.20 1.11
C ILE A 261 -1.80 -1.36 0.88
N LEU A 262 -0.63 -1.97 1.05
CA LEU A 262 0.65 -1.38 0.68
C LEU A 262 1.14 -1.99 -0.63
N ILE A 263 1.46 -1.14 -1.59
CA ILE A 263 2.02 -1.60 -2.88
C ILE A 263 3.37 -0.94 -3.12
N ALA A 264 4.36 -1.75 -3.51
CA ALA A 264 5.68 -1.29 -3.90
C ALA A 264 6.07 -1.80 -5.29
N ARG A 265 6.93 -1.03 -5.96
CA ARG A 265 7.52 -1.35 -7.27
C ARG A 265 8.96 -1.78 -7.11
#